data_2befdfb15bcfb396affa1a69dfdccfee
#
_entry.id   2befdfb15bcfb396affa1a69dfdccfee
#
_cell.length_a   1.000
_cell.length_b   1.000
_cell.length_c   1.000
_cell.angle_alpha   90.00
_cell.angle_beta   90.00
_cell.angle_gamma   90.00
#
_symmetry.space_group_name_H-M   'P 1'
#
loop_
_entity.id
_entity.type
_entity.pdbx_description
1 polymer ?
#
loop_
_entity_poly.entity_id
_entity_poly.type
_entity_poly.pdbx_seq_one_letter_code
_entity_poly.pdbx_strand_id
1 'polypeptide(L)'
;MSAAAGTVSVMASFAVRLVHGPGWDAARPIRAQDAWDQHAVFMDGLVDDGFIVAGGPVGAGEETLHLVEAADENEIRSRLAEDPWALGGLLLIGTIEPWALWLDARRAGSARR
;
A
#
# COMPACT_ATOMS: atom_id res chain seq x y z
N MET A 1 20.41 26.62 -10.03
CA MET A 1 20.12 25.89 -10.02
C MET A 1 19.46 25.06 -9.98
N SER A 2 19.13 25.04 -10.58
CA SER A 2 18.30 24.10 -10.66
C SER A 2 18.42 23.00 -9.78
N ALA A 3 19.39 22.90 -9.08
CA ALA A 3 19.54 21.88 -8.14
C ALA A 3 18.35 21.76 -7.26
N ALA A 4 17.74 22.87 -6.97
CA ALA A 4 16.57 22.83 -6.15
C ALA A 4 15.48 22.01 -6.82
N ALA A 5 15.37 22.15 -8.12
CA ALA A 5 14.39 21.35 -8.80
C ALA A 5 14.70 19.88 -8.69
N GLY A 6 15.97 19.55 -8.68
CA GLY A 6 16.37 18.18 -8.55
C GLY A 6 16.03 17.57 -7.20
N THR A 7 15.73 18.40 -6.21
CA THR A 7 15.39 17.86 -4.90
C THR A 7 13.90 17.63 -4.71
N VAL A 8 13.09 18.04 -5.66
CA VAL A 8 11.66 17.81 -5.56
C VAL A 8 11.38 16.35 -5.83
N SER A 9 10.83 15.68 -4.85
CA SER A 9 10.42 14.30 -5.04
C SER A 9 9.20 14.25 -5.92
N VAL A 10 9.27 13.42 -6.94
CA VAL A 10 8.12 13.17 -7.79
C VAL A 10 7.51 11.86 -7.31
N MET A 11 6.33 11.94 -6.75
CA MET A 11 5.61 10.75 -6.34
C MET A 11 4.90 10.16 -7.53
N ALA A 12 4.96 8.85 -7.63
CA ALA A 12 4.24 8.09 -8.63
C ALA A 12 3.19 7.24 -7.93
N SER A 13 2.17 6.86 -8.68
CA SER A 13 1.12 6.00 -8.16
C SER A 13 1.40 4.56 -8.54
N PHE A 14 1.11 3.66 -7.62
CA PHE A 14 1.36 2.23 -7.80
C PHE A 14 0.14 1.44 -7.33
N ALA A 15 -0.13 0.34 -8.04
CA ALA A 15 -1.08 -0.66 -7.59
C ALA A 15 -0.29 -1.73 -6.85
N VAL A 16 -0.55 -1.87 -5.56
CA VAL A 16 0.16 -2.82 -4.72
C VAL A 16 -0.82 -3.87 -4.23
N ARG A 17 -0.54 -5.13 -4.52
CA ARG A 17 -1.35 -6.24 -4.04
C ARG A 17 -0.61 -6.94 -2.94
N LEU A 18 -1.30 -7.14 -1.83
CA LEU A 18 -0.78 -7.93 -0.72
C LEU A 18 -1.54 -9.25 -0.70
N VAL A 19 -0.82 -10.32 -0.44
CA VAL A 19 -1.37 -11.67 -0.43
C VAL A 19 -1.08 -12.33 0.90
N HIS A 20 -1.86 -13.33 1.25
CA HIS A 20 -1.65 -14.06 2.50
C HIS A 20 -0.36 -14.86 2.42
N GLY A 21 0.45 -14.76 3.48
CA GLY A 21 1.67 -15.53 3.61
C GLY A 21 1.45 -16.78 4.45
N PRO A 22 2.52 -17.53 4.71
CA PRO A 22 2.42 -18.81 5.45
C PRO A 22 1.97 -18.62 6.90
N GLY A 23 2.09 -17.42 7.45
CA GLY A 23 1.64 -17.15 8.82
C GLY A 23 0.15 -16.85 8.93
N TRP A 24 -0.54 -16.71 7.80
CA TRP A 24 -1.97 -16.44 7.84
C TRP A 24 -2.73 -17.69 8.28
N ASP A 25 -3.66 -17.53 9.23
CA ASP A 25 -4.50 -18.63 9.69
C ASP A 25 -5.86 -18.56 9.00
N ALA A 26 -6.06 -19.42 8.02
CA ALA A 26 -7.28 -19.41 7.22
C ALA A 26 -8.53 -19.79 8.04
N ALA A 27 -8.35 -20.37 9.22
CA ALA A 27 -9.46 -20.75 10.08
C ALA A 27 -9.98 -19.59 10.92
N ARG A 28 -9.26 -18.45 10.94
CA ARG A 28 -9.66 -17.30 11.75
C ARG A 28 -9.99 -16.11 10.85
N PRO A 29 -10.99 -15.30 11.23
CA PRO A 29 -11.27 -14.08 10.49
C PRO A 29 -10.10 -13.08 10.64
N ILE A 30 -10.09 -12.09 9.76
CA ILE A 30 -8.99 -11.14 9.69
C ILE A 30 -8.69 -10.48 11.04
N ARG A 31 -9.71 -10.08 11.77
CA ARG A 31 -9.49 -9.36 13.04
C ARG A 31 -9.05 -10.27 14.17
N ALA A 32 -9.13 -11.57 13.98
CA ALA A 32 -8.66 -12.54 14.95
C ALA A 32 -7.25 -13.07 14.63
N GLN A 33 -6.65 -12.59 13.56
CA GLN A 33 -5.27 -12.94 13.24
C GLN A 33 -4.32 -12.35 14.29
N ASP A 34 -3.17 -12.99 14.48
CA ASP A 34 -2.17 -12.49 15.40
C ASP A 34 -1.76 -11.07 15.03
N ALA A 35 -1.54 -10.24 16.03
CA ALA A 35 -1.07 -8.86 15.87
C ALA A 35 -1.99 -7.98 15.02
N TRP A 36 -3.29 -8.27 15.00
CA TRP A 36 -4.24 -7.45 14.26
C TRP A 36 -4.19 -5.98 14.65
N ASP A 37 -4.20 -5.69 15.97
CA ASP A 37 -4.23 -4.29 16.42
C ASP A 37 -2.99 -3.54 15.97
N GLN A 38 -1.83 -4.17 16.06
CA GLN A 38 -0.57 -3.54 15.66
C GLN A 38 -0.53 -3.32 14.15
N HIS A 39 -1.02 -4.29 13.37
CA HIS A 39 -1.12 -4.16 11.93
C HIS A 39 -2.05 -3.01 11.56
N ALA A 40 -3.22 -2.94 12.20
CA ALA A 40 -4.20 -1.90 11.90
C ALA A 40 -3.63 -0.50 12.19
N VAL A 41 -2.94 -0.33 13.31
CA VAL A 41 -2.32 0.95 13.65
C VAL A 41 -1.25 1.31 12.63
N PHE A 42 -0.44 0.33 12.21
CA PHE A 42 0.61 0.56 11.22
C PHE A 42 -0.02 1.04 9.89
N MET A 43 -1.06 0.35 9.43
CA MET A 43 -1.69 0.70 8.15
C MET A 43 -2.38 2.06 8.23
N ASP A 44 -3.04 2.36 9.34
CA ASP A 44 -3.64 3.68 9.53
C ASP A 44 -2.59 4.79 9.45
N GLY A 45 -1.40 4.54 9.98
CA GLY A 45 -0.29 5.49 9.89
C GLY A 45 0.14 5.74 8.45
N LEU A 46 0.13 4.70 7.61
CA LEU A 46 0.47 4.86 6.20
C LEU A 46 -0.59 5.68 5.46
N VAL A 47 -1.85 5.55 5.86
CA VAL A 47 -2.92 6.39 5.30
C VAL A 47 -2.75 7.83 5.75
N ASP A 48 -2.47 8.04 7.03
CA ASP A 48 -2.28 9.39 7.57
C ASP A 48 -1.12 10.10 6.89
N ASP A 49 -0.07 9.38 6.53
CA ASP A 49 1.08 9.93 5.84
C ASP A 49 0.81 10.23 4.36
N GLY A 50 -0.31 9.77 3.81
CA GLY A 50 -0.58 9.89 2.39
C GLY A 50 0.12 8.84 1.54
N PHE A 51 0.81 7.90 2.15
CA PHE A 51 1.45 6.81 1.41
C PHE A 51 0.40 5.87 0.81
N ILE A 52 -0.57 5.45 1.60
CA ILE A 52 -1.72 4.70 1.09
C ILE A 52 -2.86 5.68 0.89
N VAL A 53 -3.33 5.79 -0.34
CA VAL A 53 -4.43 6.68 -0.69
C VAL A 53 -5.77 5.99 -0.48
N ALA A 54 -5.84 4.73 -0.87
CA ALA A 54 -7.04 3.92 -0.72
C ALA A 54 -6.63 2.46 -0.82
N GLY A 55 -7.39 1.58 -0.22
CA GLY A 55 -7.09 0.17 -0.32
C GLY A 55 -8.08 -0.68 0.45
N GLY A 56 -8.06 -1.96 0.17
CA GLY A 56 -8.91 -2.91 0.85
C GLY A 56 -8.97 -4.24 0.13
N PRO A 57 -9.70 -5.20 0.70
CA PRO A 57 -9.85 -6.51 0.07
C PRO A 57 -10.56 -6.42 -1.28
N VAL A 58 -10.15 -7.25 -2.20
CA VAL A 58 -10.80 -7.37 -3.52
C VAL A 58 -11.27 -8.80 -3.71
N GLY A 59 -12.29 -8.94 -4.56
CA GLY A 59 -12.83 -10.26 -4.88
C GLY A 59 -13.32 -10.98 -3.64
N ALA A 60 -12.84 -12.19 -3.44
CA ALA A 60 -13.23 -13.01 -2.28
C ALA A 60 -12.47 -12.65 -1.00
N GLY A 61 -11.60 -11.65 -1.05
CA GLY A 61 -10.89 -11.20 0.14
C GLY A 61 -9.54 -11.85 0.36
N GLU A 62 -9.07 -12.64 -0.60
CA GLU A 62 -7.78 -13.31 -0.46
C GLU A 62 -6.60 -12.38 -0.74
N GLU A 63 -6.87 -11.29 -1.43
CA GLU A 63 -5.86 -10.28 -1.72
C GLU A 63 -6.41 -8.92 -1.35
N THR A 64 -5.51 -8.01 -1.03
CA THR A 64 -5.88 -6.62 -0.86
C THR A 64 -5.16 -5.80 -1.93
N LEU A 65 -5.84 -4.78 -2.42
CA LEU A 65 -5.28 -3.88 -3.43
C LEU A 65 -5.19 -2.50 -2.81
N HIS A 66 -4.03 -1.88 -2.97
CA HIS A 66 -3.78 -0.55 -2.42
C HIS A 66 -3.29 0.39 -3.51
N LEU A 67 -3.85 1.58 -3.52
CA LEU A 67 -3.30 2.68 -4.31
C LEU A 67 -2.27 3.36 -3.42
N VAL A 68 -1.02 3.30 -3.84
CA VAL A 68 0.10 3.83 -3.06
C VAL A 68 0.78 4.94 -3.85
N GLU A 69 1.16 6.01 -3.17
CA GLU A 69 1.96 7.07 -3.75
C GLU A 69 3.34 7.06 -3.11
N ALA A 70 4.35 6.84 -3.92
CA ALA A 70 5.72 6.68 -3.46
C ALA A 70 6.69 7.16 -4.53
N ALA A 71 7.93 7.37 -4.13
CA ALA A 71 8.96 7.77 -5.07
C ALA A 71 9.29 6.63 -6.03
N ASP A 72 9.34 5.42 -5.52
CA ASP A 72 9.68 4.24 -6.32
C ASP A 72 9.27 2.97 -5.60
N GLU A 73 9.50 1.84 -6.26
CA GLU A 73 9.17 0.54 -5.70
C GLU A 73 9.97 0.21 -4.44
N ASN A 74 11.21 0.67 -4.36
CA ASN A 74 12.05 0.41 -3.19
C ASN A 74 11.47 1.04 -1.94
N GLU A 75 10.93 2.23 -2.05
CA GLU A 75 10.26 2.87 -0.91
C GLU A 75 9.08 2.05 -0.44
N ILE A 76 8.30 1.52 -1.39
CA ILE A 76 7.14 0.69 -1.05
C ILE A 76 7.58 -0.54 -0.28
N ARG A 77 8.60 -1.24 -0.78
CA ARG A 77 9.08 -2.44 -0.12
C ARG A 77 9.64 -2.15 1.26
N SER A 78 10.39 -1.07 1.39
CA SER A 78 10.97 -0.69 2.69
C SER A 78 9.91 -0.36 3.71
N ARG A 79 8.90 0.40 3.30
CA ARG A 79 7.87 0.82 4.26
C ARG A 79 6.97 -0.32 4.66
N LEU A 80 6.55 -1.15 3.71
CA LEU A 80 5.66 -2.26 4.03
C LEU A 80 6.36 -3.37 4.81
N ALA A 81 7.69 -3.47 4.71
CA ALA A 81 8.44 -4.47 5.46
C ALA A 81 8.37 -4.25 6.98
N GLU A 82 7.99 -3.07 7.43
CA GLU A 82 7.89 -2.75 8.85
C GLU A 82 6.55 -3.17 9.46
N ASP A 83 5.60 -3.57 8.63
CA ASP A 83 4.30 -4.04 9.11
C ASP A 83 4.50 -5.29 9.99
N PRO A 84 3.92 -5.32 11.20
CA PRO A 84 3.97 -6.54 12.02
C PRO A 84 3.50 -7.79 11.28
N TRP A 85 2.55 -7.65 10.37
CA TRP A 85 2.10 -8.79 9.58
C TRP A 85 3.10 -9.21 8.50
N ALA A 86 3.90 -8.28 8.00
CA ALA A 86 5.00 -8.64 7.10
C ALA A 86 6.08 -9.39 7.88
N LEU A 87 6.42 -8.89 9.07
CA LEU A 87 7.42 -9.53 9.91
C LEU A 87 6.98 -10.92 10.36
N GLY A 88 5.70 -11.11 10.60
CA GLY A 88 5.16 -12.41 11.02
C GLY A 88 4.80 -13.33 9.87
N GLY A 89 4.99 -12.89 8.63
CA GLY A 89 4.68 -13.73 7.48
C GLY A 89 3.20 -13.90 7.19
N LEU A 90 2.34 -13.04 7.76
CA LEU A 90 0.92 -13.11 7.50
C LEU A 90 0.54 -12.47 6.17
N LEU A 91 1.21 -11.37 5.82
CA LEU A 91 1.00 -10.71 4.53
C LEU A 91 2.32 -10.56 3.80
N LEU A 92 2.29 -10.81 2.51
CA LEU A 92 3.43 -10.65 1.62
C LEU A 92 3.05 -9.71 0.49
N ILE A 93 4.04 -9.03 -0.06
CA ILE A 93 3.81 -8.24 -1.27
C ILE A 93 3.69 -9.21 -2.44
N GLY A 94 2.54 -9.19 -3.10
CA GLY A 94 2.32 -10.00 -4.29
C GLY A 94 2.84 -9.31 -5.53
N THR A 95 2.37 -8.08 -5.78
CA THR A 95 2.81 -7.32 -6.96
C THR A 95 2.88 -5.84 -6.61
N ILE A 96 3.79 -5.15 -7.29
CA ILE A 96 3.88 -3.70 -7.29
C ILE A 96 3.94 -3.28 -8.75
N GLU A 97 2.95 -2.51 -9.19
CA GLU A 97 2.86 -2.10 -10.58
C GLU A 97 2.65 -0.60 -10.67
N PRO A 98 3.34 0.10 -11.56
CA PRO A 98 3.02 1.51 -11.81
C PRO A 98 1.57 1.62 -12.26
N TRP A 99 0.88 2.63 -11.78
CA TRP A 99 -0.55 2.83 -12.06
C TRP A 99 -0.77 4.22 -12.61
N ALA A 100 -1.04 4.32 -13.89
CA ALA A 100 -1.37 5.60 -14.50
C ALA A 100 -2.83 5.90 -14.20
N LEU A 101 -3.06 6.90 -13.36
CA LEU A 101 -4.41 7.26 -12.95
C LEU A 101 -4.94 8.34 -13.89
N TRP A 102 -5.78 7.95 -14.81
CA TRP A 102 -6.40 8.89 -15.74
C TRP A 102 -7.66 9.53 -15.15
N LEU A 103 -8.38 8.79 -14.33
CA LEU A 103 -9.59 9.25 -13.67
C LEU A 103 -9.33 9.28 -12.18
N ASP A 104 -9.16 10.48 -11.66
CA ASP A 104 -8.77 10.64 -10.28
C ASP A 104 -9.54 11.81 -9.69
N ALA A 105 -10.55 11.50 -8.88
CA ALA A 105 -11.42 12.52 -8.30
C ALA A 105 -10.69 13.49 -7.37
N ARG A 106 -9.50 13.12 -6.90
CA ARG A 106 -8.71 14.01 -6.04
C ARG A 106 -8.10 15.15 -6.84
N ARG A 107 -7.97 14.98 -8.15
CA ARG A 107 -7.37 16.00 -9.02
C ARG A 107 -8.48 16.75 -9.71
N ALA A 108 -8.55 18.02 -9.49
CA ALA A 108 -9.60 18.86 -10.02
C ALA A 108 -9.53 18.88 -11.54
N GLY A 109 -10.20 17.93 -12.16
CA GLY A 109 -10.45 17.90 -13.60
C GLY A 109 -9.27 17.62 -14.50
N SER A 110 -8.06 17.65 -14.00
CA SER A 110 -6.92 17.72 -14.89
C SER A 110 -6.58 16.40 -15.55
N ALA A 111 -6.83 15.29 -14.92
CA ALA A 111 -6.43 13.99 -15.45
C ALA A 111 -7.54 13.25 -16.15
N ARG A 112 -8.71 13.85 -16.24
CA ARG A 112 -9.83 13.16 -16.87
C ARG A 112 -9.70 13.17 -18.37
N ARG A 113 -9.92 12.03 -18.99
CA ARG A 113 -9.78 11.85 -20.41
C ARG A 113 -11.06 11.34 -20.99
#